data_4c1fe1451442d443c5fe5b9435cfcdf4
#
_entry.id   4c1fe1451442d443c5fe5b9435cfcdf4
#
_cell.length_a   1.000
_cell.length_b   1.000
_cell.length_c   1.000
_cell.angle_alpha   90.00
_cell.angle_beta   90.00
_cell.angle_gamma   90.00
#
_symmetry.space_group_name_H-M   'P 1'
#
loop_
_entity.id
_entity.type
_entity.pdbx_description
1 polymer ?
#
loop_
_entity_poly.entity_id
_entity_poly.type
_entity_poly.pdbx_seq_one_letter_code
_entity_poly.pdbx_strand_id
1 'polypeptide(L)'
;LSGLIYGSDIFGRFSKLQKKQANETLKRVGICDMKDLTIGELSGGQIQKVLLARAIVSSPRLLILDEPNTFVDNQFEGELYEILKELNNEMAIIIVSHDVGTISSYIKTIACVNRDLHYHKSNKISEEQLAIYNCPIKLITHGDVPHTVLQKHNHS
;
A
#
# COMPACT_ATOMS: atom_id res chain seq x y z
N LEU A 1 -13.30 -7.03 -12.55
CA LEU A 1 -14.54 -7.62 -11.98
C LEU A 1 -14.27 -8.80 -11.02
N SER A 2 -13.08 -9.44 -11.08
CA SER A 2 -12.74 -10.58 -10.21
C SER A 2 -12.84 -10.31 -8.71
N GLY A 3 -12.70 -9.06 -8.25
CA GLY A 3 -12.91 -8.66 -6.85
C GLY A 3 -14.37 -8.72 -6.38
N LEU A 4 -15.33 -8.88 -7.29
CA LEU A 4 -16.77 -8.96 -6.99
C LEU A 4 -17.35 -10.38 -7.06
N ILE A 5 -16.49 -11.41 -7.19
CA ILE A 5 -16.94 -12.82 -7.32
C ILE A 5 -17.62 -13.32 -6.04
N TYR A 6 -17.37 -12.68 -4.90
CA TYR A 6 -18.05 -13.02 -3.63
C TYR A 6 -19.51 -12.57 -3.69
N GLY A 7 -20.41 -13.51 -4.04
CA GLY A 7 -21.85 -13.25 -4.11
C GLY A 7 -22.48 -13.24 -5.51
N SER A 8 -21.69 -13.51 -6.57
CA SER A 8 -22.23 -13.80 -7.90
C SER A 8 -22.22 -15.31 -8.15
N ASP A 9 -23.25 -15.82 -8.85
CA ASP A 9 -23.21 -17.18 -9.40
C ASP A 9 -21.93 -17.35 -10.21
N ILE A 10 -21.18 -18.42 -9.96
CA ILE A 10 -19.85 -18.70 -10.54
C ILE A 10 -19.88 -18.72 -12.09
N PHE A 11 -21.06 -18.82 -12.68
CA PHE A 11 -21.33 -18.79 -14.13
C PHE A 11 -22.19 -17.59 -14.59
N GLY A 12 -22.51 -16.64 -13.69
CA GLY A 12 -23.39 -15.52 -14.00
C GLY A 12 -22.67 -14.36 -14.69
N ARG A 13 -23.38 -13.66 -15.59
CA ARG A 13 -22.94 -12.37 -16.13
C ARG A 13 -22.99 -11.33 -15.01
N PHE A 14 -21.91 -10.54 -14.85
CA PHE A 14 -21.92 -9.41 -13.93
C PHE A 14 -23.09 -8.46 -14.18
N SER A 15 -23.79 -8.08 -13.13
CA SER A 15 -24.92 -7.17 -13.18
C SER A 15 -24.48 -5.76 -13.62
N LYS A 16 -25.45 -4.94 -14.06
CA LYS A 16 -25.18 -3.53 -14.38
C LYS A 16 -24.59 -2.77 -13.17
N LEU A 17 -25.06 -3.08 -11.96
CA LEU A 17 -24.57 -2.48 -10.72
C LEU A 17 -23.11 -2.85 -10.44
N GLN A 18 -22.74 -4.12 -10.57
CA GLN A 18 -21.37 -4.59 -10.40
C GLN A 18 -20.40 -3.96 -11.42
N LYS A 19 -20.84 -3.82 -12.68
CA LYS A 19 -20.05 -3.14 -13.71
C LYS A 19 -19.87 -1.65 -13.40
N LYS A 20 -20.91 -0.97 -12.90
CA LYS A 20 -20.84 0.43 -12.46
C LYS A 20 -19.84 0.58 -11.31
N GLN A 21 -19.95 -0.26 -10.28
CA GLN A 21 -19.04 -0.27 -9.12
C GLN A 21 -17.57 -0.50 -9.54
N ALA A 22 -17.32 -1.45 -10.45
CA ALA A 22 -15.99 -1.67 -10.99
C ALA A 22 -15.45 -0.43 -11.72
N ASN A 23 -16.26 0.23 -12.57
CA ASN A 23 -15.85 1.44 -13.28
C ASN A 23 -15.57 2.61 -12.32
N GLU A 24 -16.38 2.80 -11.30
CA GLU A 24 -16.15 3.82 -10.26
C GLU A 24 -14.84 3.55 -9.51
N THR A 25 -14.55 2.30 -9.20
CA THR A 25 -13.30 1.89 -8.56
C THR A 25 -12.08 2.16 -9.46
N LEU A 26 -12.17 1.84 -10.76
CA LEU A 26 -11.09 2.13 -11.72
C LEU A 26 -10.81 3.64 -11.84
N LYS A 27 -11.85 4.47 -11.76
CA LYS A 27 -11.71 5.93 -11.72
C LYS A 27 -10.98 6.39 -10.45
N ARG A 28 -11.33 5.83 -9.29
CA ARG A 28 -10.68 6.16 -7.99
C ARG A 28 -9.18 5.89 -8.00
N VAL A 29 -8.75 4.81 -8.65
CA VAL A 29 -7.32 4.48 -8.74
C VAL A 29 -6.64 5.03 -10.01
N GLY A 30 -7.35 5.83 -10.82
CA GLY A 30 -6.78 6.56 -11.95
C GLY A 30 -6.39 5.70 -13.16
N ILE A 31 -7.10 4.58 -13.41
CA ILE A 31 -6.84 3.68 -14.55
C ILE A 31 -8.08 3.37 -15.39
N CYS A 32 -9.07 4.27 -15.37
CA CYS A 32 -10.33 4.05 -16.10
C CYS A 32 -10.12 3.87 -17.61
N ASP A 33 -9.14 4.58 -18.19
CA ASP A 33 -8.84 4.56 -19.62
C ASP A 33 -8.18 3.25 -20.07
N MET A 34 -7.70 2.45 -19.12
CA MET A 34 -7.02 1.18 -19.36
C MET A 34 -7.95 -0.05 -19.21
N LYS A 35 -9.24 0.16 -19.01
CA LYS A 35 -10.22 -0.90 -18.71
C LYS A 35 -10.33 -2.00 -19.77
N ASP A 36 -9.99 -1.68 -21.02
CA ASP A 36 -10.08 -2.56 -22.17
C ASP A 36 -8.72 -3.19 -22.55
N LEU A 37 -7.62 -2.81 -21.85
CA LEU A 37 -6.29 -3.38 -22.02
C LEU A 37 -6.18 -4.73 -21.31
N THR A 38 -5.32 -5.59 -21.83
CA THR A 38 -4.92 -6.84 -21.17
C THR A 38 -3.80 -6.58 -20.14
N ILE A 39 -3.64 -7.46 -19.17
CA ILE A 39 -2.60 -7.32 -18.13
C ILE A 39 -1.20 -7.23 -18.73
N GLY A 40 -0.94 -7.92 -19.86
CA GLY A 40 0.36 -7.89 -20.53
C GLY A 40 0.69 -6.56 -21.22
N GLU A 41 -0.28 -5.67 -21.40
CA GLU A 41 -0.11 -4.33 -21.98
C GLU A 41 0.10 -3.26 -20.91
N LEU A 42 0.00 -3.62 -19.63
CA LEU A 42 0.12 -2.69 -18.50
C LEU A 42 1.55 -2.62 -17.96
N SER A 43 1.97 -1.42 -17.56
CA SER A 43 3.22 -1.25 -16.80
C SER A 43 3.10 -1.83 -15.38
N GLY A 44 4.23 -2.02 -14.68
CA GLY A 44 4.24 -2.50 -13.30
C GLY A 44 3.36 -1.67 -12.36
N GLY A 45 3.46 -0.33 -12.43
CA GLY A 45 2.62 0.56 -11.65
C GLY A 45 1.14 0.49 -12.00
N GLN A 46 0.80 0.33 -13.27
CA GLN A 46 -0.58 0.14 -13.69
C GLN A 46 -1.16 -1.19 -13.19
N ILE A 47 -0.35 -2.25 -13.17
CA ILE A 47 -0.74 -3.54 -12.58
C ILE A 47 -1.02 -3.38 -11.09
N GLN A 48 -0.19 -2.63 -10.35
CA GLN A 48 -0.42 -2.34 -8.93
C GLN A 48 -1.76 -1.61 -8.70
N LYS A 49 -2.10 -0.61 -9.53
CA LYS A 49 -3.41 0.06 -9.49
C LYS A 49 -4.56 -0.91 -9.78
N VAL A 50 -4.39 -1.84 -10.72
CA VAL A 50 -5.40 -2.89 -10.99
C VAL A 50 -5.59 -3.80 -9.78
N LEU A 51 -4.49 -4.22 -9.12
CA LEU A 51 -4.56 -5.05 -7.92
C LEU A 51 -5.23 -4.31 -6.76
N LEU A 52 -4.90 -3.02 -6.57
CA LEU A 52 -5.56 -2.17 -5.60
C LEU A 52 -7.06 -2.02 -5.90
N ALA A 53 -7.43 -1.73 -7.16
CA ALA A 53 -8.83 -1.65 -7.57
C ALA A 53 -9.59 -2.97 -7.29
N ARG A 54 -8.96 -4.11 -7.56
CA ARG A 54 -9.52 -5.42 -7.26
C ARG A 54 -9.76 -5.61 -5.76
N ALA A 55 -8.84 -5.16 -4.92
CA ALA A 55 -8.94 -5.30 -3.47
C ALA A 55 -10.06 -4.42 -2.87
N ILE A 56 -10.26 -3.21 -3.42
CA ILE A 56 -11.20 -2.22 -2.83
C ILE A 56 -12.60 -2.23 -3.46
N VAL A 57 -12.80 -2.90 -4.60
CA VAL A 57 -14.09 -2.88 -5.32
C VAL A 57 -15.27 -3.38 -4.49
N SER A 58 -15.04 -4.27 -3.53
CA SER A 58 -16.04 -4.77 -2.58
C SER A 58 -16.25 -3.87 -1.36
N SER A 59 -15.62 -2.69 -1.33
CA SER A 59 -15.66 -1.74 -0.20
C SER A 59 -15.31 -2.39 1.14
N PRO A 60 -14.12 -2.99 1.28
CA PRO A 60 -13.70 -3.66 2.50
C PRO A 60 -13.57 -2.65 3.66
N ARG A 61 -13.73 -3.13 4.89
CA ARG A 61 -13.48 -2.33 6.10
C ARG A 61 -12.00 -2.26 6.48
N LEU A 62 -11.21 -3.21 6.00
CA LEU A 62 -9.77 -3.33 6.23
C LEU A 62 -9.08 -3.72 4.94
N LEU A 63 -8.02 -2.99 4.59
CA LEU A 63 -7.11 -3.28 3.49
C LEU A 63 -5.73 -3.59 4.07
N ILE A 64 -5.13 -4.70 3.67
CA ILE A 64 -3.77 -5.08 4.04
C ILE A 64 -2.93 -5.12 2.76
N LEU A 65 -1.82 -4.40 2.75
CA LEU A 65 -0.88 -4.32 1.65
C LEU A 65 0.49 -4.80 2.12
N ASP A 66 1.07 -5.71 1.38
CA ASP A 66 2.41 -6.25 1.64
C ASP A 66 3.34 -5.75 0.55
N GLU A 67 4.35 -4.95 0.94
CA GLU A 67 5.34 -4.32 0.05
C GLU A 67 4.73 -3.68 -1.21
N PRO A 68 3.76 -2.75 -1.06
CA PRO A 68 2.98 -2.25 -2.20
C PRO A 68 3.77 -1.39 -3.19
N ASN A 69 4.98 -0.95 -2.84
CA ASN A 69 5.89 -0.16 -3.67
C ASN A 69 6.94 -1.00 -4.39
N THR A 70 6.94 -2.33 -4.24
CA THR A 70 7.86 -3.20 -4.97
C THR A 70 7.57 -3.16 -6.48
N PHE A 71 8.60 -2.90 -7.29
CA PHE A 71 8.53 -2.79 -8.77
C PHE A 71 7.87 -1.53 -9.34
N VAL A 72 7.77 -0.46 -8.57
CA VAL A 72 7.25 0.84 -9.04
C VAL A 72 8.33 1.92 -8.96
N ASP A 73 8.24 2.93 -9.84
CA ASP A 73 9.11 4.09 -9.77
C ASP A 73 8.65 5.08 -8.69
N ASN A 74 9.53 6.02 -8.32
CA ASN A 74 9.27 7.00 -7.26
C ASN A 74 8.05 7.89 -7.53
N GLN A 75 7.76 8.19 -8.80
CA GLN A 75 6.60 9.02 -9.15
C GLN A 75 5.30 8.26 -8.87
N PHE A 76 5.24 7.00 -9.28
CA PHE A 76 4.10 6.15 -9.04
C PHE A 76 3.89 5.86 -7.55
N GLU A 77 4.98 5.73 -6.79
CA GLU A 77 4.91 5.52 -5.34
C GLU A 77 4.17 6.66 -4.63
N GLY A 78 4.47 7.90 -4.96
CA GLY A 78 3.74 9.06 -4.44
C GLY A 78 2.25 9.03 -4.76
N GLU A 79 1.89 8.73 -6.02
CA GLU A 79 0.49 8.59 -6.44
C GLU A 79 -0.24 7.48 -5.67
N LEU A 80 0.41 6.33 -5.45
CA LEU A 80 -0.15 5.23 -4.68
C LEU A 80 -0.49 5.65 -3.25
N TYR A 81 0.44 6.32 -2.57
CA TYR A 81 0.22 6.75 -1.18
C TYR A 81 -0.86 7.83 -1.05
N GLU A 82 -0.99 8.75 -2.01
CA GLU A 82 -2.11 9.70 -2.02
C GLU A 82 -3.46 8.98 -2.18
N ILE A 83 -3.55 7.98 -3.07
CA ILE A 83 -4.76 7.15 -3.19
C ILE A 83 -5.06 6.43 -1.87
N LEU A 84 -4.05 5.83 -1.22
CA LEU A 84 -4.22 5.14 0.05
C LEU A 84 -4.66 6.07 1.18
N LYS A 85 -4.17 7.31 1.21
CA LYS A 85 -4.57 8.34 2.16
C LYS A 85 -6.04 8.73 2.00
N GLU A 86 -6.53 8.87 0.77
CA GLU A 86 -7.95 9.10 0.50
C GLU A 86 -8.81 7.91 0.96
N LEU A 87 -8.40 6.68 0.61
CA LEU A 87 -9.09 5.45 1.01
C LEU A 87 -9.14 5.27 2.53
N ASN A 88 -8.12 5.75 3.26
CA ASN A 88 -8.07 5.65 4.72
C ASN A 88 -9.14 6.47 5.45
N ASN A 89 -9.86 7.35 4.75
CA ASN A 89 -11.04 8.03 5.32
C ASN A 89 -12.27 7.10 5.41
N GLU A 90 -12.29 6.01 4.63
CA GLU A 90 -13.41 5.09 4.53
C GLU A 90 -13.11 3.71 5.13
N MET A 91 -11.83 3.30 5.15
CA MET A 91 -11.42 1.98 5.62
C MET A 91 -10.11 2.04 6.40
N ALA A 92 -9.89 1.07 7.27
CA ALA A 92 -8.59 0.88 7.91
C ALA A 92 -7.58 0.33 6.90
N ILE A 93 -6.32 0.81 6.94
CA ILE A 93 -5.25 0.35 6.05
C ILE A 93 -4.05 -0.07 6.89
N ILE A 94 -3.53 -1.25 6.63
CA ILE A 94 -2.27 -1.77 7.17
C ILE A 94 -1.31 -1.94 6.00
N ILE A 95 -0.13 -1.34 6.10
CA ILE A 95 0.96 -1.49 5.14
C ILE A 95 2.09 -2.22 5.84
N VAL A 96 2.52 -3.34 5.26
CA VAL A 96 3.74 -4.04 5.66
C VAL A 96 4.84 -3.58 4.71
N SER A 97 5.93 -3.05 5.26
CA SER A 97 7.08 -2.59 4.46
C SER A 97 8.35 -2.59 5.31
N HIS A 98 9.47 -2.77 4.64
CA HIS A 98 10.80 -2.59 5.23
C HIS A 98 11.38 -1.20 4.96
N ASP A 99 10.74 -0.37 4.12
CA ASP A 99 11.13 1.01 3.86
C ASP A 99 10.27 2.00 4.66
N VAL A 100 10.69 2.26 5.89
CA VAL A 100 9.99 3.20 6.79
C VAL A 100 10.19 4.65 6.36
N GLY A 101 11.28 4.96 5.65
CA GLY A 101 11.62 6.33 5.25
C GLY A 101 10.56 6.95 4.36
N THR A 102 10.27 6.29 3.25
CA THR A 102 9.34 6.79 2.24
C THR A 102 7.91 6.85 2.77
N ILE A 103 7.48 5.81 3.52
CA ILE A 103 6.08 5.72 3.97
C ILE A 103 5.77 6.59 5.19
N SER A 104 6.78 7.06 5.94
CA SER A 104 6.58 7.78 7.22
C SER A 104 5.70 9.03 7.11
N SER A 105 5.72 9.73 5.98
CA SER A 105 4.91 10.93 5.74
C SER A 105 3.42 10.64 5.50
N TYR A 106 3.06 9.39 5.17
CA TYR A 106 1.70 8.99 4.79
C TYR A 106 0.97 8.20 5.87
N ILE A 107 1.70 7.64 6.83
CA ILE A 107 1.13 6.79 7.89
C ILE A 107 0.86 7.58 9.17
N LYS A 108 -0.05 7.07 10.00
CA LYS A 108 -0.44 7.69 11.28
C LYS A 108 0.28 7.04 12.46
N THR A 109 0.54 5.74 12.36
CA THR A 109 1.08 4.92 13.44
C THR A 109 1.99 3.85 12.87
N ILE A 110 2.94 3.38 13.66
CA ILE A 110 3.90 2.34 13.25
C ILE A 110 3.85 1.19 14.26
N ALA A 111 3.93 -0.02 13.74
CA ALA A 111 4.14 -1.23 14.53
C ALA A 111 5.43 -1.90 14.06
N CYS A 112 6.44 -1.92 14.91
CA CYS A 112 7.71 -2.61 14.62
C CYS A 112 7.61 -4.07 15.08
N VAL A 113 7.96 -5.00 14.19
CA VAL A 113 7.95 -6.44 14.44
C VAL A 113 9.37 -6.98 14.33
N ASN A 114 9.93 -7.43 15.46
CA ASN A 114 11.22 -8.12 15.51
C ASN A 114 11.19 -9.10 16.70
N ARG A 115 10.70 -10.34 16.51
CA ARG A 115 10.29 -11.33 17.51
C ARG A 115 9.13 -10.87 18.39
N ASP A 116 9.18 -9.61 18.88
CA ASP A 116 8.15 -8.93 19.64
C ASP A 116 7.50 -7.83 18.79
N LEU A 117 6.28 -7.42 19.16
CA LEU A 117 5.52 -6.35 18.54
C LEU A 117 5.61 -5.09 19.40
N HIS A 118 6.13 -4.00 18.83
CA HIS A 118 6.18 -2.68 19.45
C HIS A 118 5.34 -1.68 18.68
N TYR A 119 4.26 -1.20 19.31
CA TYR A 119 3.31 -0.27 18.70
C TYR A 119 3.59 1.17 19.09
N HIS A 120 3.71 2.05 18.10
CA HIS A 120 3.93 3.49 18.24
C HIS A 120 2.69 4.25 17.77
N LYS A 121 2.13 5.10 18.63
CA LYS A 121 1.00 5.98 18.30
C LYS A 121 1.38 7.18 17.42
N SER A 122 2.56 7.16 16.82
CA SER A 122 3.12 8.22 16.00
C SER A 122 3.78 7.63 14.76
N ASN A 123 3.86 8.42 13.69
CA ASN A 123 4.66 8.13 12.52
C ASN A 123 6.15 8.50 12.69
N LYS A 124 6.54 9.05 13.84
CA LYS A 124 7.93 9.39 14.17
C LYS A 124 8.46 8.37 15.18
N ILE A 125 9.56 7.72 14.82
CA ILE A 125 10.31 6.84 15.70
C ILE A 125 11.64 7.53 15.99
N SER A 126 12.00 7.70 17.28
CA SER A 126 13.31 8.24 17.65
C SER A 126 14.41 7.19 17.49
N GLU A 127 15.67 7.65 17.32
CA GLU A 127 16.83 6.75 17.28
C GLU A 127 16.94 5.90 18.56
N GLU A 128 16.60 6.48 19.71
CA GLU A 128 16.57 5.76 20.99
C GLU A 128 15.55 4.60 20.97
N GLN A 129 14.37 4.82 20.38
CA GLN A 129 13.35 3.79 20.24
C GLN A 129 13.82 2.68 19.29
N LEU A 130 14.47 3.03 18.17
CA LEU A 130 15.03 2.04 17.24
C LEU A 130 16.11 1.19 17.91
N ALA A 131 16.97 1.80 18.76
CA ALA A 131 18.00 1.09 19.50
C ALA A 131 17.42 0.12 20.54
N ILE A 132 16.38 0.51 21.28
CA ILE A 132 15.68 -0.33 22.27
C ILE A 132 15.10 -1.59 21.62
N TYR A 133 14.53 -1.45 20.40
CA TYR A 133 13.90 -2.57 19.69
C TYR A 133 14.88 -3.40 18.87
N ASN A 134 16.19 -3.10 18.94
CA ASN A 134 17.22 -3.73 18.13
C ASN A 134 16.83 -3.78 16.64
N CYS A 135 16.19 -2.68 16.17
CA CYS A 135 15.73 -2.54 14.81
C CYS A 135 16.95 -2.24 13.93
N PRO A 136 17.20 -3.01 12.85
CA PRO A 136 18.39 -2.84 12.01
C PRO A 136 18.30 -1.59 11.09
N ILE A 137 17.41 -0.67 11.38
CA ILE A 137 17.15 0.54 10.60
C ILE A 137 17.93 1.69 11.22
N LYS A 138 18.79 2.36 10.45
CA LYS A 138 19.34 3.68 10.77
C LYS A 138 18.51 4.75 10.08
N LEU A 139 17.96 5.68 10.87
CA LEU A 139 17.37 6.90 10.34
C LEU A 139 18.49 7.90 10.04
N ILE A 140 18.66 8.28 8.79
CA ILE A 140 19.50 9.41 8.39
C ILE A 140 18.57 10.56 8.05
N THR A 141 18.59 11.61 8.87
CA THR A 141 17.81 12.84 8.61
C THR A 141 18.69 13.83 7.87
N HIS A 142 18.38 14.07 6.61
CA HIS A 142 18.86 15.22 5.86
C HIS A 142 17.64 16.11 5.55
N GLY A 143 17.38 17.14 6.39
CA GLY A 143 16.19 17.99 6.28
C GLY A 143 14.96 17.39 6.98
N ASP A 144 13.77 17.83 6.57
CA ASP A 144 12.50 17.49 7.25
C ASP A 144 11.97 16.07 6.94
N VAL A 145 12.62 15.33 6.04
CA VAL A 145 12.23 13.98 5.65
C VAL A 145 13.32 12.98 6.05
N PRO A 146 13.04 12.04 6.97
CA PRO A 146 13.99 11.00 7.32
C PRO A 146 14.13 9.96 6.20
N HIS A 147 15.37 9.61 5.87
CA HIS A 147 15.68 8.48 4.98
C HIS A 147 16.18 7.29 5.80
N THR A 148 15.80 6.08 5.40
CA THR A 148 16.24 4.85 6.05
C THR A 148 17.38 4.19 5.27
N VAL A 149 18.40 3.73 6.00
CA VAL A 149 19.50 2.93 5.43
C VAL A 149 19.62 1.64 6.25
N LEU A 150 19.54 0.50 5.56
CA LEU A 150 19.80 -0.80 6.18
C LEU A 150 21.26 -0.93 6.57
N GLN A 151 21.54 -1.31 7.83
CA GLN A 151 22.88 -1.69 8.23
C GLN A 151 23.29 -2.98 7.51
N LYS A 152 24.46 -2.97 6.85
CA LYS A 152 25.09 -4.20 6.38
C LYS A 152 25.42 -5.08 7.59
N HIS A 153 24.82 -6.26 7.65
CA HIS A 153 25.25 -7.29 8.58
C HIS A 153 26.62 -7.80 8.14
N ASN A 154 27.66 -7.48 8.91
CA ASN A 154 28.93 -8.20 8.82
C ASN A 154 28.72 -9.57 9.46
N HIS A 155 28.61 -10.60 8.63
CA HIS A 155 28.78 -11.98 9.08
C HIS A 155 30.27 -12.22 9.33
N SER A 156 30.62 -12.31 10.59
CA SER A 156 31.90 -12.90 11.05
C SER A 156 31.65 -14.37 11.26
#